data_71a5d791b8768d7effb1c67cd10f4e07
#
_entry.id   71a5d791b8768d7effb1c67cd10f4e07
#
_cell.length_a   1.000
_cell.length_b   1.000
_cell.length_c   1.000
_cell.angle_alpha   90.00
_cell.angle_beta   90.00
_cell.angle_gamma   90.00
#
_symmetry.space_group_name_H-M   'P 1'
#
loop_
_entity.id
_entity.type
_entity.pdbx_description
1 polymer ?
#
loop_
_entity_poly.entity_id
_entity_poly.type
_entity_poly.pdbx_seq_one_letter_code
_entity_poly.pdbx_strand_id
1 'polypeptide(L)'
;MKPIEAKAALFIKLGQGGEWETDCIRDGTLRLGYHDIPHDICASSNWTKARECFPEGADHGSVTRHINQVRLFYEAPETTLWITFHSDRLWWSFANPELIQLPDKSKTRNVIGQWQDTDINGITLIKGHLSGKLLAVQSFQGTICSVSERDYLLHKINGTSEPHVDKAQNALEGLIAALEPIIKNLHPKDLETLTDLIFRQAGWQRTGVAGEVEKDIDLDLLSPITQERIGIQVKAKASLSVYRAYQAKFADMKGFSRFYFVTPKPDESLQSSLAEVRDDSFVFWGVEELARQAARNGLIGWLIDKAS
;
A
#
# COMPACT_ATOMS: atom_id res chain seq x y z
N MET A 1 14.42 -15.70 0.44
CA MET A 1 15.70 -14.91 0.54
C MET A 1 16.14 -14.84 1.99
N LYS A 2 17.42 -14.55 2.27
CA LYS A 2 17.84 -14.23 3.65
C LYS A 2 17.23 -12.88 4.04
N PRO A 3 16.85 -12.67 5.32
CA PRO A 3 16.41 -11.37 5.78
C PRO A 3 17.46 -10.28 5.51
N ILE A 4 16.98 -9.11 5.12
CA ILE A 4 17.83 -7.93 4.95
C ILE A 4 18.13 -7.35 6.32
N GLU A 5 19.43 -7.14 6.58
CA GLU A 5 19.95 -6.55 7.82
C GLU A 5 20.73 -5.28 7.49
N ALA A 6 20.56 -4.23 8.27
CA ALA A 6 21.34 -3.01 8.16
C ALA A 6 21.52 -2.36 9.53
N LYS A 7 22.77 -1.95 9.82
CA LYS A 7 23.09 -1.23 11.06
C LYS A 7 22.64 0.23 11.03
N ALA A 8 22.58 0.82 9.84
CA ALA A 8 22.15 2.18 9.59
C ALA A 8 21.28 2.23 8.32
N ALA A 9 20.36 3.17 8.28
CA ALA A 9 19.60 3.49 7.09
C ALA A 9 19.65 5.01 6.83
N LEU A 10 19.87 5.38 5.58
CA LEU A 10 19.97 6.76 5.12
C LEU A 10 18.93 7.02 4.03
N PHE A 11 18.24 8.15 4.14
CA PHE A 11 17.42 8.69 3.07
C PHE A 11 18.25 9.65 2.23
N ILE A 12 18.12 9.57 0.91
CA ILE A 12 18.76 10.47 -0.04
C ILE A 12 17.74 11.07 -1.01
N LYS A 13 17.81 12.39 -1.19
CA LYS A 13 17.14 13.08 -2.30
C LYS A 13 18.05 13.07 -3.52
N LEU A 14 17.57 12.52 -4.61
CA LEU A 14 18.33 12.40 -5.86
C LEU A 14 18.08 13.65 -6.74
N GLY A 15 18.86 14.68 -6.45
CA GLY A 15 18.78 15.96 -7.13
C GLY A 15 17.76 16.95 -6.55
N GLN A 16 17.79 18.18 -7.03
CA GLN A 16 16.84 19.21 -6.64
C GLN A 16 15.47 18.93 -7.28
N GLY A 17 14.43 18.76 -6.44
CA GLY A 17 13.12 18.40 -6.93
C GLY A 17 13.02 16.99 -7.55
N GLY A 18 14.02 16.12 -7.31
CA GLY A 18 14.01 14.76 -7.84
C GLY A 18 14.54 14.61 -9.27
N GLU A 19 15.25 15.62 -9.79
CA GLU A 19 15.73 15.66 -11.19
C GLU A 19 16.56 14.46 -11.62
N TRP A 20 17.20 13.76 -10.67
CA TRP A 20 18.04 12.57 -10.93
C TRP A 20 17.39 11.25 -10.53
N GLU A 21 16.17 11.25 -9.98
CA GLU A 21 15.53 10.04 -9.47
C GLU A 21 15.40 8.96 -10.54
N THR A 22 14.82 9.29 -11.68
CA THR A 22 14.58 8.34 -12.77
C THR A 22 15.88 7.73 -13.28
N ASP A 23 16.90 8.57 -13.53
CA ASP A 23 18.17 8.11 -14.06
C ASP A 23 18.95 7.29 -13.03
N CYS A 24 19.03 7.75 -11.78
CA CYS A 24 19.72 7.03 -10.71
C CYS A 24 19.09 5.65 -10.42
N ILE A 25 17.76 5.56 -10.46
CA ILE A 25 17.05 4.28 -10.26
C ILE A 25 17.32 3.33 -11.43
N ARG A 26 17.19 3.82 -12.67
CA ARG A 26 17.45 3.02 -13.89
C ARG A 26 18.91 2.55 -13.94
N ASP A 27 19.85 3.45 -13.68
CA ASP A 27 21.28 3.20 -13.87
C ASP A 27 21.95 2.56 -12.62
N GLY A 28 21.18 2.34 -11.54
CA GLY A 28 21.67 1.71 -10.33
C GLY A 28 22.70 2.57 -9.59
N THR A 29 22.45 3.87 -9.43
CA THR A 29 23.37 4.78 -8.78
C THR A 29 22.74 5.61 -7.67
N LEU A 30 23.57 6.10 -6.75
CA LEU A 30 23.31 7.21 -5.84
C LEU A 30 24.04 8.43 -6.39
N ARG A 31 23.45 9.63 -6.32
CA ARG A 31 24.09 10.85 -6.80
C ARG A 31 23.96 11.98 -5.78
N LEU A 32 25.08 12.63 -5.52
CA LEU A 32 25.20 13.76 -4.61
C LEU A 32 25.71 14.99 -5.37
N GLY A 33 25.03 16.11 -5.25
CA GLY A 33 25.46 17.39 -5.78
C GLY A 33 26.71 17.93 -5.06
N TYR A 34 26.62 19.03 -4.36
CA TYR A 34 27.75 19.66 -3.66
C TYR A 34 28.96 19.88 -4.58
N HIS A 35 28.72 20.46 -5.76
CA HIS A 35 29.69 20.67 -6.84
C HIS A 35 30.92 21.49 -6.40
N ASP A 36 30.72 22.41 -5.43
CA ASP A 36 31.76 23.33 -4.95
C ASP A 36 32.73 22.69 -3.94
N ILE A 37 32.41 21.50 -3.40
CA ILE A 37 33.30 20.78 -2.50
C ILE A 37 34.13 19.78 -3.32
N PRO A 38 35.46 19.94 -3.41
CA PRO A 38 36.33 19.08 -4.20
C PRO A 38 36.31 17.63 -3.73
N HIS A 39 36.31 16.69 -4.69
CA HIS A 39 36.26 15.26 -4.43
C HIS A 39 37.45 14.77 -3.61
N ASP A 40 38.66 15.20 -3.96
CA ASP A 40 39.93 14.82 -3.31
C ASP A 40 39.96 15.19 -1.82
N ILE A 41 39.42 16.35 -1.45
CA ILE A 41 39.28 16.78 -0.06
C ILE A 41 38.33 15.83 0.72
N CYS A 42 37.21 15.48 0.12
CA CYS A 42 36.27 14.57 0.74
C CYS A 42 36.79 13.12 0.82
N ALA A 43 37.44 12.65 -0.25
CA ALA A 43 38.01 11.31 -0.33
C ALA A 43 39.14 11.11 0.68
N SER A 44 39.86 12.17 1.01
CA SER A 44 40.88 12.16 2.07
C SER A 44 40.31 12.39 3.48
N SER A 45 39.01 12.48 3.63
CA SER A 45 38.30 12.78 4.88
C SER A 45 38.76 14.07 5.57
N ASN A 46 39.20 15.04 4.78
CA ASN A 46 39.66 16.34 5.31
C ASN A 46 38.49 17.30 5.50
N TRP A 47 37.65 17.01 6.47
CA TRP A 47 36.39 17.76 6.71
C TRP A 47 36.66 19.20 7.20
N THR A 48 37.81 19.48 7.75
CA THR A 48 38.22 20.85 8.10
C THR A 48 38.41 21.68 6.84
N LYS A 49 39.16 21.17 5.87
CA LYS A 49 39.39 21.83 4.59
C LYS A 49 38.08 21.93 3.74
N ALA A 50 37.23 20.92 3.84
CA ALA A 50 35.91 20.97 3.18
C ALA A 50 35.01 22.12 3.68
N ARG A 51 35.15 22.55 4.94
CA ARG A 51 34.46 23.70 5.51
C ARG A 51 34.93 25.03 4.89
N GLU A 52 36.18 25.13 4.50
CA GLU A 52 36.76 26.31 3.89
C GLU A 52 36.24 26.57 2.47
N CYS A 53 35.56 25.58 1.85
CA CYS A 53 34.91 25.73 0.55
C CYS A 53 33.60 26.51 0.62
N PHE A 54 33.08 26.81 1.81
CA PHE A 54 31.89 27.64 1.99
C PHE A 54 32.27 29.12 2.07
N PRO A 55 31.36 30.04 1.64
CA PRO A 55 31.62 31.49 1.67
C PRO A 55 31.99 31.97 3.07
N GLU A 56 32.89 32.92 3.13
CA GLU A 56 33.25 33.63 4.38
C GLU A 56 32.01 34.28 4.98
N GLY A 57 31.74 34.06 6.26
CA GLY A 57 30.54 34.57 6.94
C GLY A 57 29.30 33.66 6.82
N ALA A 58 29.38 32.48 6.16
CA ALA A 58 28.31 31.53 6.15
C ALA A 58 27.98 31.04 7.59
N ASP A 59 26.69 30.84 7.88
CA ASP A 59 26.25 30.35 9.17
C ASP A 59 26.90 29.01 9.53
N HIS A 60 27.64 28.98 10.64
CA HIS A 60 28.40 27.82 11.08
C HIS A 60 27.53 26.55 11.26
N GLY A 61 26.30 26.70 11.75
CA GLY A 61 25.35 25.58 11.91
C GLY A 61 24.92 25.02 10.56
N SER A 62 24.67 25.88 9.57
CA SER A 62 24.32 25.49 8.21
C SER A 62 25.48 24.76 7.53
N VAL A 63 26.69 25.31 7.58
CA VAL A 63 27.91 24.68 7.04
C VAL A 63 28.11 23.29 7.65
N THR A 64 27.97 23.17 8.97
CA THR A 64 28.10 21.87 9.66
C THR A 64 27.08 20.87 9.16
N ARG A 65 25.82 21.26 8.96
CA ARG A 65 24.78 20.38 8.42
C ARG A 65 25.09 19.91 7.00
N HIS A 66 25.57 20.78 6.14
CA HIS A 66 25.97 20.42 4.78
C HIS A 66 27.15 19.45 4.77
N ILE A 67 28.22 19.76 5.52
CA ILE A 67 29.40 18.90 5.63
C ILE A 67 29.02 17.50 6.17
N ASN A 68 28.15 17.41 7.16
CA ASN A 68 27.70 16.14 7.69
C ASN A 68 26.96 15.28 6.64
N GLN A 69 26.19 15.90 5.74
CA GLN A 69 25.54 15.17 4.65
C GLN A 69 26.54 14.64 3.62
N VAL A 70 27.52 15.47 3.23
CA VAL A 70 28.62 15.03 2.36
C VAL A 70 29.40 13.89 3.03
N ARG A 71 29.73 14.05 4.30
CA ARG A 71 30.43 13.02 5.09
C ARG A 71 29.66 11.71 5.14
N LEU A 72 28.33 11.74 5.39
CA LEU A 72 27.49 10.54 5.34
C LEU A 72 27.57 9.84 3.98
N PHE A 73 27.60 10.58 2.88
CA PHE A 73 27.70 10.01 1.55
C PHE A 73 29.09 9.34 1.31
N TYR A 74 30.17 9.94 1.81
CA TYR A 74 31.51 9.44 1.61
C TYR A 74 31.89 8.30 2.55
N GLU A 75 31.44 8.35 3.81
CA GLU A 75 31.87 7.41 4.86
C GLU A 75 30.91 6.26 5.09
N ALA A 76 29.68 6.28 4.51
CA ALA A 76 28.71 5.21 4.70
C ALA A 76 29.25 3.87 4.18
N PRO A 77 29.38 2.83 5.04
CA PRO A 77 29.84 1.52 4.62
C PRO A 77 28.80 0.83 3.72
N GLU A 78 29.23 -0.23 3.02
CA GLU A 78 28.36 -1.04 2.15
C GLU A 78 27.17 -1.69 2.88
N THR A 79 27.25 -1.79 4.22
CA THR A 79 26.16 -2.29 5.07
C THR A 79 25.10 -1.24 5.40
N THR A 80 25.23 -0.02 4.87
CA THR A 80 24.24 1.04 5.04
C THR A 80 23.12 0.88 4.01
N LEU A 81 21.90 0.78 4.49
CA LEU A 81 20.71 0.76 3.66
C LEU A 81 20.40 2.18 3.18
N TRP A 82 20.27 2.36 1.89
CA TRP A 82 19.85 3.61 1.28
C TRP A 82 18.40 3.53 0.84
N ILE A 83 17.64 4.60 1.09
CA ILE A 83 16.29 4.72 0.59
C ILE A 83 16.05 6.05 -0.13
N THR A 84 15.15 6.01 -1.08
CA THR A 84 14.55 7.19 -1.72
C THR A 84 13.08 6.93 -2.03
N PHE A 85 12.34 7.97 -2.45
CA PHE A 85 10.95 7.84 -2.87
C PHE A 85 10.81 8.36 -4.29
N HIS A 86 10.22 7.54 -5.15
CA HIS A 86 9.94 7.89 -6.55
C HIS A 86 8.68 7.17 -7.03
N SER A 87 7.85 7.85 -7.84
CA SER A 87 6.63 7.28 -8.45
C SER A 87 5.71 6.57 -7.44
N ASP A 88 5.43 7.24 -6.31
CA ASP A 88 4.59 6.76 -5.20
C ASP A 88 5.08 5.47 -4.52
N ARG A 89 6.38 5.15 -4.63
CA ARG A 89 7.01 3.96 -4.06
C ARG A 89 8.22 4.33 -3.22
N LEU A 90 8.53 3.48 -2.24
CA LEU A 90 9.80 3.47 -1.55
C LEU A 90 10.77 2.59 -2.36
N TRP A 91 11.94 3.13 -2.63
CA TRP A 91 13.06 2.44 -3.25
C TRP A 91 14.18 2.25 -2.25
N TRP A 92 14.80 1.08 -2.24
CA TRP A 92 15.88 0.76 -1.32
C TRP A 92 17.00 0.00 -2.02
N SER A 93 18.21 0.19 -1.55
CA SER A 93 19.39 -0.55 -1.99
C SER A 93 20.55 -0.39 -1.00
N PHE A 94 21.58 -1.20 -1.18
CA PHE A 94 22.92 -0.96 -0.61
C PHE A 94 23.81 -0.35 -1.69
N ALA A 95 24.94 0.26 -1.30
CA ALA A 95 25.82 0.90 -2.25
C ALA A 95 27.30 0.54 -1.98
N ASN A 96 28.06 0.37 -3.08
CA ASN A 96 29.49 0.19 -3.00
C ASN A 96 30.15 1.41 -2.34
N PRO A 97 31.21 1.25 -1.56
CA PRO A 97 31.91 2.37 -0.93
C PRO A 97 32.71 3.24 -1.92
N GLU A 98 32.97 2.73 -3.12
CA GLU A 98 33.68 3.45 -4.17
C GLU A 98 32.89 4.65 -4.66
N LEU A 99 33.58 5.81 -4.74
CA LEU A 99 32.98 7.08 -5.19
C LEU A 99 33.63 7.51 -6.51
N ILE A 100 32.78 7.98 -7.41
CA ILE A 100 33.18 8.48 -8.72
C ILE A 100 32.74 9.95 -8.83
N GLN A 101 33.66 10.82 -9.22
CA GLN A 101 33.29 12.21 -9.57
C GLN A 101 32.89 12.25 -11.04
N LEU A 102 31.73 12.83 -11.31
CA LEU A 102 31.25 13.07 -12.67
C LEU A 102 31.80 14.38 -13.29
N PRO A 103 31.73 14.56 -14.61
CA PRO A 103 32.24 15.76 -15.28
C PRO A 103 31.64 17.08 -14.77
N ASP A 104 30.40 17.04 -14.29
CA ASP A 104 29.71 18.19 -13.68
C ASP A 104 30.10 18.42 -12.21
N LYS A 105 31.09 17.71 -11.70
CA LYS A 105 31.57 17.73 -10.31
C LYS A 105 30.61 17.12 -9.28
N SER A 106 29.44 16.59 -9.68
CA SER A 106 28.65 15.74 -8.78
C SER A 106 29.38 14.43 -8.48
N LYS A 107 29.00 13.75 -7.42
CA LYS A 107 29.61 12.51 -6.96
C LYS A 107 28.58 11.39 -7.02
N THR A 108 29.03 10.20 -7.42
CA THR A 108 28.13 9.04 -7.53
C THR A 108 28.72 7.82 -6.85
N ARG A 109 27.86 6.93 -6.40
CA ARG A 109 28.16 5.58 -5.91
C ARG A 109 27.28 4.60 -6.65
N ASN A 110 27.80 3.47 -7.06
CA ASN A 110 27.01 2.39 -7.63
C ASN A 110 26.29 1.63 -6.53
N VAL A 111 25.03 1.29 -6.75
CA VAL A 111 24.31 0.40 -5.84
C VAL A 111 24.80 -1.04 -5.98
N ILE A 112 24.63 -1.84 -4.95
CA ILE A 112 24.90 -3.27 -4.98
C ILE A 112 23.68 -3.98 -5.56
N GLY A 113 23.81 -4.50 -6.77
CA GLY A 113 22.69 -5.02 -7.54
C GLY A 113 21.91 -3.91 -8.22
N GLN A 114 20.66 -3.73 -7.84
CA GLN A 114 19.77 -2.69 -8.37
C GLN A 114 18.93 -2.08 -7.25
N TRP A 115 18.35 -0.91 -7.50
CA TRP A 115 17.31 -0.38 -6.66
C TRP A 115 16.08 -1.31 -6.66
N GLN A 116 15.52 -1.56 -5.48
CA GLN A 116 14.34 -2.40 -5.28
C GLN A 116 13.18 -1.54 -4.78
N ASP A 117 12.00 -1.73 -5.35
CA ASP A 117 10.75 -1.11 -4.90
C ASP A 117 9.77 -2.13 -4.28
N THR A 118 10.26 -3.34 -4.05
CA THR A 118 9.50 -4.45 -3.44
C THR A 118 10.15 -4.92 -2.15
N ASP A 119 9.37 -5.60 -1.33
CA ASP A 119 9.90 -6.40 -0.24
C ASP A 119 10.58 -7.68 -0.77
N ILE A 120 11.18 -8.48 0.13
CA ILE A 120 11.86 -9.75 -0.24
C ILE A 120 10.90 -10.82 -0.80
N ASN A 121 9.58 -10.64 -0.64
CA ASN A 121 8.52 -11.52 -1.15
C ASN A 121 7.96 -11.02 -2.51
N GLY A 122 8.47 -9.89 -3.03
CA GLY A 122 8.04 -9.30 -4.30
C GLY A 122 6.82 -8.37 -4.18
N ILE A 123 6.41 -7.99 -2.97
CA ILE A 123 5.29 -7.07 -2.75
C ILE A 123 5.80 -5.62 -2.86
N THR A 124 5.16 -4.84 -3.74
CA THR A 124 5.53 -3.43 -3.97
C THR A 124 5.35 -2.59 -2.71
N LEU A 125 6.37 -1.79 -2.37
CA LEU A 125 6.39 -0.90 -1.22
C LEU A 125 5.73 0.45 -1.55
N ILE A 126 4.39 0.45 -1.65
CA ILE A 126 3.59 1.63 -1.97
C ILE A 126 3.64 2.63 -0.82
N LYS A 127 3.94 3.89 -1.14
CA LYS A 127 4.08 5.00 -0.19
C LYS A 127 2.86 5.18 0.72
N GLY A 128 1.64 5.06 0.18
CA GLY A 128 0.41 5.16 0.95
C GLY A 128 0.23 4.08 2.02
N HIS A 129 1.01 2.99 1.98
CA HIS A 129 0.99 1.91 2.97
C HIS A 129 2.10 2.02 4.03
N LEU A 130 2.89 3.09 3.99
CA LEU A 130 4.00 3.32 4.92
C LEU A 130 3.58 4.25 6.07
N SER A 131 4.23 4.09 7.22
CA SER A 131 3.95 4.94 8.37
C SER A 131 4.33 6.40 8.12
N GLY A 132 3.54 7.33 8.64
CA GLY A 132 3.84 8.76 8.57
C GLY A 132 5.18 9.13 9.19
N LYS A 133 5.65 8.37 10.19
CA LYS A 133 6.97 8.57 10.80
C LYS A 133 8.10 8.29 9.80
N LEU A 134 8.03 7.18 9.04
CA LEU A 134 9.00 6.90 7.99
C LEU A 134 8.92 7.95 6.88
N LEU A 135 7.71 8.32 6.45
CA LEU A 135 7.50 9.32 5.39
C LEU A 135 8.01 10.71 5.76
N ALA A 136 8.11 11.02 7.07
CA ALA A 136 8.60 12.32 7.55
C ALA A 136 10.02 12.64 7.08
N VAL A 137 10.85 11.66 6.71
CA VAL A 137 12.20 11.91 6.16
C VAL A 137 12.18 12.76 4.88
N GLN A 138 11.07 12.73 4.12
CA GLN A 138 10.92 13.52 2.88
C GLN A 138 10.86 15.03 3.15
N SER A 139 10.42 15.44 4.36
CA SER A 139 10.38 16.85 4.77
C SER A 139 11.74 17.40 5.17
N PHE A 140 12.78 16.56 5.27
CA PHE A 140 14.13 17.01 5.58
C PHE A 140 14.62 18.07 4.58
N GLN A 141 15.15 19.19 5.10
CA GLN A 141 15.56 20.35 4.28
C GLN A 141 16.99 20.20 3.70
N GLY A 142 17.51 18.99 3.63
CA GLY A 142 18.81 18.68 3.04
C GLY A 142 18.70 17.53 2.04
N THR A 143 19.85 17.00 1.63
CA THR A 143 19.97 15.92 0.65
C THR A 143 19.98 14.54 1.30
N ILE A 144 20.68 14.39 2.44
CA ILE A 144 20.87 13.09 3.13
C ILE A 144 20.56 13.25 4.60
N CYS A 145 19.74 12.33 5.14
CA CYS A 145 19.53 12.22 6.59
C CYS A 145 19.40 10.77 7.02
N SER A 146 19.67 10.53 8.32
CA SER A 146 19.42 9.23 8.93
C SER A 146 17.93 8.92 9.02
N VAL A 147 17.58 7.65 8.80
CA VAL A 147 16.22 7.14 8.99
C VAL A 147 16.08 6.65 10.43
N SER A 148 15.33 7.40 11.25
CA SER A 148 15.06 7.03 12.65
C SER A 148 14.26 5.74 12.77
N GLU A 149 13.33 5.53 11.83
CA GLU A 149 12.43 4.36 11.78
C GLU A 149 13.07 3.15 11.07
N ARG A 150 14.37 2.90 11.31
CA ARG A 150 15.13 1.82 10.64
C ARG A 150 14.50 0.46 10.86
N ASP A 151 14.08 0.13 12.07
CA ASP A 151 13.56 -1.19 12.40
C ASP A 151 12.21 -1.42 11.71
N TYR A 152 11.34 -0.41 11.71
CA TYR A 152 10.10 -0.44 10.91
C TYR A 152 10.37 -0.60 9.41
N LEU A 153 11.35 0.14 8.87
CA LEU A 153 11.77 0.03 7.47
C LEU A 153 12.23 -1.40 7.14
N LEU A 154 13.06 -2.00 8.00
CA LEU A 154 13.52 -3.37 7.84
C LEU A 154 12.37 -4.38 7.91
N HIS A 155 11.39 -4.19 8.80
CA HIS A 155 10.18 -5.02 8.79
C HIS A 155 9.46 -4.95 7.46
N LYS A 156 9.28 -3.75 6.91
CA LYS A 156 8.62 -3.56 5.59
C LYS A 156 9.38 -4.25 4.46
N ILE A 157 10.70 -4.08 4.40
CA ILE A 157 11.56 -4.71 3.38
C ILE A 157 11.58 -6.24 3.52
N ASN A 158 11.54 -6.74 4.74
CA ASN A 158 11.53 -8.18 5.01
C ASN A 158 10.13 -8.82 4.93
N GLY A 159 9.10 -8.04 4.63
CA GLY A 159 7.72 -8.54 4.61
C GLY A 159 7.29 -9.13 5.95
N THR A 160 7.79 -8.57 7.06
CA THR A 160 7.47 -8.99 8.43
C THR A 160 6.72 -7.87 9.16
N SER A 161 6.04 -8.24 10.24
CA SER A 161 5.34 -7.29 11.12
C SER A 161 5.86 -7.41 12.55
N GLU A 162 5.56 -6.41 13.35
CA GLU A 162 5.79 -6.52 14.79
C GLU A 162 4.77 -7.48 15.44
N PRO A 163 5.13 -8.20 16.51
CA PRO A 163 4.29 -9.22 17.13
C PRO A 163 2.89 -8.73 17.55
N HIS A 164 2.77 -7.47 17.93
CA HIS A 164 1.48 -6.88 18.28
C HIS A 164 0.59 -6.60 17.07
N VAL A 165 1.17 -6.35 15.90
CA VAL A 165 0.44 -6.21 14.62
C VAL A 165 -0.07 -7.56 14.18
N ASP A 166 0.77 -8.59 14.22
CA ASP A 166 0.37 -9.98 13.90
C ASP A 166 -0.76 -10.46 14.81
N LYS A 167 -0.66 -10.14 16.12
CA LYS A 167 -1.72 -10.47 17.08
C LYS A 167 -3.04 -9.77 16.73
N ALA A 168 -3.01 -8.51 16.32
CA ALA A 168 -4.21 -7.76 15.92
C ALA A 168 -4.82 -8.32 14.64
N GLN A 169 -3.99 -8.66 13.64
CA GLN A 169 -4.43 -9.29 12.40
C GLN A 169 -5.07 -10.66 12.66
N ASN A 170 -4.42 -11.51 13.45
CA ASN A 170 -4.97 -12.83 13.82
C ASN A 170 -6.29 -12.71 14.58
N ALA A 171 -6.43 -11.72 15.46
CA ALA A 171 -7.68 -11.48 16.18
C ALA A 171 -8.80 -11.01 15.23
N LEU A 172 -8.48 -10.17 14.24
CA LEU A 172 -9.43 -9.73 13.21
C LEU A 172 -9.89 -10.90 12.34
N GLU A 173 -8.97 -11.71 11.85
CA GLU A 173 -9.33 -12.91 11.04
C GLU A 173 -10.13 -13.92 11.88
N GLY A 174 -9.77 -14.12 13.15
CA GLY A 174 -10.56 -14.93 14.08
C GLY A 174 -11.98 -14.40 14.29
N LEU A 175 -12.13 -13.08 14.39
CA LEU A 175 -13.46 -12.45 14.46
C LEU A 175 -14.27 -12.66 13.18
N ILE A 176 -13.66 -12.44 12.00
CA ILE A 176 -14.32 -12.65 10.70
C ILE A 176 -14.82 -14.12 10.60
N ALA A 177 -13.96 -15.08 10.93
CA ALA A 177 -14.34 -16.50 10.92
C ALA A 177 -15.48 -16.81 11.89
N ALA A 178 -15.53 -16.16 13.06
CA ALA A 178 -16.60 -16.33 14.03
C ALA A 178 -17.94 -15.74 13.56
N LEU A 179 -17.95 -14.74 12.69
CA LEU A 179 -19.17 -14.17 12.11
C LEU A 179 -19.78 -15.06 11.01
N GLU A 180 -19.00 -15.88 10.33
CA GLU A 180 -19.51 -16.72 9.23
C GLU A 180 -20.69 -17.64 9.62
N PRO A 181 -20.64 -18.42 10.70
CA PRO A 181 -21.78 -19.25 11.10
C PRO A 181 -23.02 -18.43 11.46
N ILE A 182 -22.83 -17.24 12.01
CA ILE A 182 -23.94 -16.31 12.30
C ILE A 182 -24.62 -15.89 10.98
N ILE A 183 -23.83 -15.43 10.01
CA ILE A 183 -24.35 -14.98 8.69
C ILE A 183 -25.00 -16.14 7.93
N LYS A 184 -24.40 -17.33 7.96
CA LYS A 184 -24.96 -18.55 7.33
C LYS A 184 -26.34 -18.91 7.88
N ASN A 185 -26.64 -18.57 9.14
CA ASN A 185 -27.89 -18.92 9.81
C ASN A 185 -28.91 -17.75 9.87
N LEU A 186 -28.60 -16.60 9.29
CA LEU A 186 -29.57 -15.50 9.19
C LEU A 186 -30.81 -15.92 8.40
N HIS A 187 -31.96 -15.41 8.83
CA HIS A 187 -33.19 -15.47 8.02
C HIS A 187 -32.96 -14.70 6.71
N PRO A 188 -33.54 -15.15 5.56
CA PRO A 188 -33.33 -14.47 4.27
C PRO A 188 -33.56 -12.95 4.29
N LYS A 189 -34.59 -12.49 5.00
CA LYS A 189 -34.85 -11.05 5.20
C LYS A 189 -33.77 -10.30 5.97
N ASP A 190 -33.16 -10.95 6.96
CA ASP A 190 -32.07 -10.35 7.74
C ASP A 190 -30.78 -10.33 6.92
N LEU A 191 -30.57 -11.30 6.03
CA LEU A 191 -29.44 -11.30 5.08
C LEU A 191 -29.58 -10.16 4.04
N GLU A 192 -30.78 -9.92 3.52
CA GLU A 192 -31.06 -8.74 2.67
C GLU A 192 -30.80 -7.43 3.44
N THR A 193 -31.26 -7.37 4.70
CA THR A 193 -31.02 -6.20 5.56
C THR A 193 -29.56 -5.98 5.85
N LEU A 194 -28.80 -7.04 6.17
CA LEU A 194 -27.34 -6.95 6.37
C LEU A 194 -26.67 -6.38 5.13
N THR A 195 -27.01 -6.91 3.96
CA THR A 195 -26.44 -6.47 2.69
C THR A 195 -26.77 -4.99 2.44
N ASP A 196 -28.01 -4.57 2.63
CA ASP A 196 -28.42 -3.16 2.51
C ASP A 196 -27.67 -2.24 3.47
N LEU A 197 -27.51 -2.66 4.74
CA LEU A 197 -26.75 -1.90 5.74
C LEU A 197 -25.28 -1.74 5.37
N ILE A 198 -24.62 -2.79 4.87
CA ILE A 198 -23.24 -2.73 4.41
C ILE A 198 -23.07 -1.66 3.33
N PHE A 199 -23.89 -1.70 2.29
CA PHE A 199 -23.80 -0.73 1.19
C PHE A 199 -24.17 0.69 1.62
N ARG A 200 -25.17 0.86 2.49
CA ARG A 200 -25.52 2.18 3.04
C ARG A 200 -24.42 2.79 3.87
N GLN A 201 -23.77 2.00 4.72
CA GLN A 201 -22.62 2.48 5.49
C GLN A 201 -21.43 2.87 4.58
N ALA A 202 -21.31 2.22 3.42
CA ALA A 202 -20.36 2.58 2.38
C ALA A 202 -20.80 3.78 1.52
N GLY A 203 -21.94 4.44 1.83
CA GLY A 203 -22.41 5.67 1.17
C GLY A 203 -23.36 5.46 -0.01
N TRP A 204 -23.79 4.23 -0.31
CA TRP A 204 -24.75 3.96 -1.36
C TRP A 204 -26.17 4.32 -0.95
N GLN A 205 -26.98 4.80 -1.89
CA GLN A 205 -28.36 5.19 -1.68
C GLN A 205 -29.32 4.34 -2.51
N ARG A 206 -30.45 3.93 -1.94
CA ARG A 206 -31.51 3.27 -2.73
C ARG A 206 -32.13 4.25 -3.69
N THR A 207 -32.27 3.84 -4.96
CA THR A 207 -32.89 4.62 -6.02
C THR A 207 -34.35 4.23 -6.25
N GLY A 208 -34.77 3.02 -5.89
CA GLY A 208 -36.11 2.49 -6.15
C GLY A 208 -37.11 2.80 -5.04
N VAL A 209 -38.33 3.19 -5.41
CA VAL A 209 -39.52 3.15 -4.55
C VAL A 209 -39.86 1.66 -4.35
N ALA A 210 -40.14 1.28 -3.12
CA ALA A 210 -40.54 -0.09 -2.81
C ALA A 210 -41.82 -0.45 -3.64
N GLY A 211 -41.65 -1.32 -4.65
CA GLY A 211 -42.74 -1.79 -5.49
C GLY A 211 -42.52 -1.74 -7.01
N GLU A 212 -41.52 -1.00 -7.50
CA GLU A 212 -41.19 -0.92 -8.93
C GLU A 212 -39.79 -1.51 -9.26
N VAL A 213 -39.23 -2.34 -8.38
CA VAL A 213 -37.97 -3.00 -8.62
C VAL A 213 -38.14 -4.08 -9.67
N GLU A 214 -37.27 -4.16 -10.65
CA GLU A 214 -37.20 -5.31 -11.54
C GLU A 214 -37.21 -6.60 -10.70
N LYS A 215 -38.07 -7.56 -11.04
CA LYS A 215 -38.36 -8.78 -10.25
C LYS A 215 -37.12 -9.59 -9.86
N ASP A 216 -35.98 -9.25 -10.44
CA ASP A 216 -34.72 -9.96 -10.33
C ASP A 216 -33.63 -9.20 -9.54
N ILE A 217 -33.99 -8.09 -8.87
CA ILE A 217 -33.06 -7.26 -8.08
C ILE A 217 -33.67 -6.99 -6.71
N ASP A 218 -32.96 -7.38 -5.64
CA ASP A 218 -33.37 -7.09 -4.26
C ASP A 218 -33.03 -5.66 -3.83
N LEU A 219 -31.88 -5.15 -4.29
CA LEU A 219 -31.41 -3.80 -4.00
C LEU A 219 -30.93 -3.11 -5.28
N ASP A 220 -31.46 -1.93 -5.55
CA ASP A 220 -31.05 -1.01 -6.61
C ASP A 220 -30.43 0.21 -5.94
N LEU A 221 -29.12 0.39 -6.13
CA LEU A 221 -28.34 1.36 -5.39
C LEU A 221 -27.58 2.30 -6.33
N LEU A 222 -27.49 3.56 -5.93
CA LEU A 222 -26.79 4.64 -6.62
C LEU A 222 -25.71 5.22 -5.71
N SER A 223 -24.51 5.40 -6.24
CA SER A 223 -23.48 6.22 -5.61
C SER A 223 -23.78 7.70 -5.88
N PRO A 224 -24.02 8.53 -4.85
CA PRO A 224 -24.40 9.93 -5.05
C PRO A 224 -23.28 10.78 -5.65
N ILE A 225 -22.02 10.36 -5.50
CA ILE A 225 -20.85 11.09 -5.99
C ILE A 225 -20.51 10.69 -7.42
N THR A 226 -20.36 9.38 -7.68
CA THR A 226 -19.93 8.88 -9.00
C THR A 226 -21.11 8.69 -9.98
N GLN A 227 -22.34 8.74 -9.49
CA GLN A 227 -23.58 8.42 -10.25
C GLN A 227 -23.56 6.97 -10.79
N GLU A 228 -22.73 6.13 -10.23
CA GLU A 228 -22.67 4.70 -10.54
C GLU A 228 -23.89 4.01 -9.94
N ARG A 229 -24.59 3.20 -10.76
CA ARG A 229 -25.77 2.43 -10.36
C ARG A 229 -25.44 0.95 -10.34
N ILE A 230 -25.75 0.27 -9.25
CA ILE A 230 -25.49 -1.16 -9.07
C ILE A 230 -26.76 -1.91 -8.70
N GLY A 231 -26.87 -3.16 -9.21
CA GLY A 231 -27.91 -4.10 -8.81
C GLY A 231 -27.35 -5.13 -7.83
N ILE A 232 -28.15 -5.57 -6.87
CA ILE A 232 -27.78 -6.61 -5.93
C ILE A 232 -28.89 -7.64 -5.82
N GLN A 233 -28.52 -8.92 -5.94
CA GLN A 233 -29.39 -10.05 -5.65
C GLN A 233 -28.85 -10.84 -4.48
N VAL A 234 -29.70 -11.10 -3.50
CA VAL A 234 -29.37 -11.83 -2.28
C VAL A 234 -30.09 -13.18 -2.28
N LYS A 235 -29.36 -14.25 -2.07
CA LYS A 235 -29.91 -15.62 -1.94
C LYS A 235 -29.34 -16.28 -0.69
N ALA A 236 -30.20 -16.80 0.18
CA ALA A 236 -29.75 -17.53 1.37
C ALA A 236 -28.95 -18.80 1.00
N LYS A 237 -29.27 -19.41 -0.16
CA LYS A 237 -28.54 -20.54 -0.78
C LYS A 237 -28.60 -20.36 -2.30
N ALA A 238 -27.54 -20.74 -3.00
CA ALA A 238 -27.53 -20.72 -4.45
C ALA A 238 -26.72 -21.84 -5.06
N SER A 239 -27.20 -22.33 -6.22
CA SER A 239 -26.47 -23.26 -7.07
C SER A 239 -25.79 -22.55 -8.23
N LEU A 240 -24.87 -23.24 -8.91
CA LEU A 240 -24.22 -22.73 -10.13
C LEU A 240 -25.24 -22.37 -11.22
N SER A 241 -26.32 -23.14 -11.35
CA SER A 241 -27.37 -22.86 -12.35
C SER A 241 -28.10 -21.54 -12.06
N VAL A 242 -28.41 -21.27 -10.79
CA VAL A 242 -29.00 -20.00 -10.35
C VAL A 242 -28.04 -18.83 -10.60
N TYR A 243 -26.79 -18.97 -10.22
CA TYR A 243 -25.75 -17.96 -10.44
C TYR A 243 -25.60 -17.58 -11.92
N ARG A 244 -25.48 -18.58 -12.82
CA ARG A 244 -25.39 -18.37 -14.26
C ARG A 244 -26.64 -17.73 -14.85
N ALA A 245 -27.83 -18.07 -14.34
CA ALA A 245 -29.07 -17.44 -14.78
C ALA A 245 -29.10 -15.94 -14.47
N TYR A 246 -28.63 -15.53 -13.28
CA TYR A 246 -28.49 -14.11 -12.95
C TYR A 246 -27.38 -13.42 -13.74
N GLN A 247 -26.27 -14.09 -14.02
CA GLN A 247 -25.21 -13.56 -14.87
C GLN A 247 -25.71 -13.28 -16.30
N ALA A 248 -26.48 -14.20 -16.87
CA ALA A 248 -27.11 -14.01 -18.17
C ALA A 248 -28.13 -12.84 -18.17
N LYS A 249 -28.97 -12.76 -17.13
CA LYS A 249 -29.93 -11.65 -16.99
C LYS A 249 -29.22 -10.31 -16.88
N PHE A 250 -28.12 -10.22 -16.11
CA PHE A 250 -27.36 -8.98 -15.96
C PHE A 250 -26.79 -8.50 -17.29
N ALA A 251 -26.36 -9.40 -18.17
CA ALA A 251 -25.86 -9.04 -19.49
C ALA A 251 -26.89 -8.26 -20.35
N ASP A 252 -28.18 -8.49 -20.11
CA ASP A 252 -29.31 -7.79 -20.79
C ASP A 252 -29.79 -6.54 -20.03
N MET A 253 -29.36 -6.34 -18.78
CA MET A 253 -29.78 -5.19 -17.95
C MET A 253 -29.04 -3.92 -18.39
N LYS A 254 -29.81 -2.84 -18.64
CA LYS A 254 -29.24 -1.54 -18.98
C LYS A 254 -29.19 -0.61 -17.78
N GLY A 255 -28.17 0.22 -17.73
CA GLY A 255 -28.06 1.29 -16.74
C GLY A 255 -27.44 0.87 -15.40
N PHE A 256 -26.97 -0.36 -15.28
CA PHE A 256 -26.16 -0.82 -14.16
C PHE A 256 -24.70 -0.97 -14.59
N SER A 257 -23.78 -0.45 -13.78
CA SER A 257 -22.34 -0.59 -14.00
C SER A 257 -21.81 -1.91 -13.44
N ARG A 258 -22.41 -2.41 -12.37
CA ARG A 258 -22.07 -3.66 -11.70
C ARG A 258 -23.29 -4.36 -11.14
N PHE A 259 -23.14 -5.67 -10.97
CA PHE A 259 -24.12 -6.49 -10.29
C PHE A 259 -23.46 -7.33 -9.21
N TYR A 260 -24.03 -7.34 -8.01
CA TYR A 260 -23.56 -8.15 -6.90
C TYR A 260 -24.50 -9.32 -6.68
N PHE A 261 -23.96 -10.53 -6.80
CA PHE A 261 -24.66 -11.74 -6.43
C PHE A 261 -24.17 -12.23 -5.06
N VAL A 262 -25.03 -12.16 -4.07
CA VAL A 262 -24.70 -12.39 -2.65
C VAL A 262 -25.31 -13.68 -2.17
N THR A 263 -24.49 -14.63 -1.71
CA THR A 263 -24.97 -15.86 -1.05
C THR A 263 -23.98 -16.39 -0.04
N PRO A 264 -24.37 -16.60 1.25
CA PRO A 264 -23.52 -17.21 2.26
C PRO A 264 -23.38 -18.72 2.12
N LYS A 265 -24.22 -19.39 1.33
CA LYS A 265 -24.24 -20.86 1.16
C LYS A 265 -24.29 -21.22 -0.34
N PRO A 266 -23.17 -21.04 -1.09
CA PRO A 266 -23.04 -21.58 -2.43
C PRO A 266 -22.97 -23.13 -2.35
N ASP A 267 -23.50 -23.82 -3.36
CA ASP A 267 -23.27 -25.27 -3.48
C ASP A 267 -21.85 -25.55 -3.98
N GLU A 268 -21.44 -26.83 -3.92
CA GLU A 268 -20.08 -27.26 -4.30
C GLU A 268 -19.74 -26.90 -5.75
N SER A 269 -20.72 -26.99 -6.65
CA SER A 269 -20.52 -26.68 -8.08
C SER A 269 -20.29 -25.19 -8.32
N LEU A 270 -20.99 -24.33 -7.60
CA LEU A 270 -20.78 -22.87 -7.63
C LEU A 270 -19.43 -22.52 -7.01
N GLN A 271 -19.12 -23.10 -5.85
CA GLN A 271 -17.86 -22.82 -5.15
C GLN A 271 -16.63 -23.18 -6.00
N SER A 272 -16.66 -24.32 -6.69
CA SER A 272 -15.60 -24.75 -7.60
C SER A 272 -15.46 -23.81 -8.81
N SER A 273 -16.59 -23.37 -9.41
CA SER A 273 -16.59 -22.48 -10.57
C SER A 273 -16.04 -21.08 -10.28
N LEU A 274 -16.21 -20.58 -9.06
CA LEU A 274 -15.74 -19.23 -8.67
C LEU A 274 -14.22 -19.12 -8.59
N ALA A 275 -13.49 -20.22 -8.48
CA ALA A 275 -12.02 -20.22 -8.47
C ALA A 275 -11.41 -19.88 -9.83
N GLU A 276 -12.16 -20.00 -10.93
CA GLU A 276 -11.65 -19.93 -12.29
C GLU A 276 -11.89 -18.58 -13.01
N VAL A 277 -12.89 -17.79 -12.59
CA VAL A 277 -13.31 -16.58 -13.33
C VAL A 277 -13.52 -15.39 -12.38
N ARG A 278 -12.79 -14.32 -12.61
CA ARG A 278 -13.10 -13.00 -12.02
C ARG A 278 -13.73 -12.12 -13.08
N ASP A 279 -14.94 -11.67 -12.81
CA ASP A 279 -15.66 -10.68 -13.61
C ASP A 279 -15.88 -9.44 -12.74
N ASP A 280 -15.26 -8.33 -13.10
CA ASP A 280 -15.35 -7.07 -12.35
C ASP A 280 -16.72 -6.42 -12.44
N SER A 281 -17.54 -6.81 -13.42
CA SER A 281 -18.90 -6.30 -13.61
C SER A 281 -19.97 -7.15 -12.91
N PHE A 282 -19.71 -8.46 -12.73
CA PHE A 282 -20.60 -9.39 -12.03
C PHE A 282 -19.90 -9.99 -10.82
N VAL A 283 -20.04 -9.34 -9.68
CA VAL A 283 -19.27 -9.59 -8.47
C VAL A 283 -19.98 -10.61 -7.57
N PHE A 284 -19.26 -11.65 -7.16
CA PHE A 284 -19.75 -12.62 -6.19
C PHE A 284 -19.33 -12.27 -4.76
N TRP A 285 -20.28 -12.27 -3.83
CA TRP A 285 -20.02 -12.18 -2.39
C TRP A 285 -20.46 -13.45 -1.67
N GLY A 286 -19.48 -14.20 -1.18
CA GLY A 286 -19.67 -15.34 -0.26
C GLY A 286 -19.76 -14.89 1.20
N VAL A 287 -19.81 -15.89 2.10
CA VAL A 287 -19.93 -15.63 3.54
C VAL A 287 -18.73 -14.89 4.11
N GLU A 288 -17.52 -15.25 3.69
CA GLU A 288 -16.28 -14.60 4.15
C GLU A 288 -16.28 -13.10 3.79
N GLU A 289 -16.64 -12.77 2.54
CA GLU A 289 -16.70 -11.36 2.13
C GLU A 289 -17.81 -10.60 2.88
N LEU A 290 -18.98 -11.19 3.08
CA LEU A 290 -20.03 -10.62 3.92
C LEU A 290 -19.55 -10.35 5.35
N ALA A 291 -18.85 -11.29 5.97
CA ALA A 291 -18.31 -11.13 7.31
C ALA A 291 -17.26 -10.02 7.38
N ARG A 292 -16.37 -9.98 6.39
CA ARG A 292 -15.33 -8.94 6.26
C ARG A 292 -15.93 -7.55 6.06
N GLN A 293 -16.94 -7.44 5.21
CA GLN A 293 -17.63 -6.18 4.97
C GLN A 293 -18.49 -5.76 6.17
N ALA A 294 -19.16 -6.68 6.85
CA ALA A 294 -19.88 -6.39 8.08
C ALA A 294 -18.93 -5.86 9.19
N ALA A 295 -17.77 -6.48 9.35
CA ALA A 295 -16.76 -6.02 10.31
C ALA A 295 -16.25 -4.62 9.96
N ARG A 296 -15.89 -4.37 8.70
CA ARG A 296 -15.39 -3.07 8.21
C ARG A 296 -16.40 -1.94 8.35
N ASN A 297 -17.69 -2.25 8.23
CA ASN A 297 -18.78 -1.27 8.31
C ASN A 297 -19.44 -1.18 9.70
N GLY A 298 -18.81 -1.75 10.74
CA GLY A 298 -19.27 -1.61 12.12
C GLY A 298 -20.56 -2.37 12.47
N LEU A 299 -20.92 -3.42 11.70
CA LEU A 299 -22.15 -4.19 11.85
C LEU A 299 -22.01 -5.44 12.73
N ILE A 300 -20.88 -5.60 13.44
CA ILE A 300 -20.60 -6.76 14.30
C ILE A 300 -21.67 -6.87 15.40
N GLY A 301 -21.94 -5.77 16.11
CA GLY A 301 -22.94 -5.72 17.17
C GLY A 301 -24.32 -6.12 16.65
N TRP A 302 -24.74 -5.56 15.50
CA TRP A 302 -26.01 -5.92 14.86
C TRP A 302 -26.13 -7.42 14.55
N LEU A 303 -25.03 -8.04 14.05
CA LEU A 303 -25.01 -9.49 13.78
C LEU A 303 -25.15 -10.33 15.04
N ILE A 304 -24.46 -9.95 16.12
CA ILE A 304 -24.53 -10.65 17.41
C ILE A 304 -25.96 -10.54 17.99
N ASP A 305 -26.54 -9.33 18.00
CA ASP A 305 -27.91 -9.11 18.50
C ASP A 305 -28.96 -9.89 17.70
N LYS A 306 -28.74 -10.10 16.39
CA LYS A 306 -29.64 -10.89 15.55
C LYS A 306 -29.52 -12.41 15.80
N ALA A 307 -28.41 -12.87 16.33
CA ALA A 307 -28.15 -14.28 16.59
C ALA A 307 -28.47 -14.70 18.06
N SER A 308 -28.65 -13.72 18.94
CA SER A 308 -28.99 -13.91 20.35
C SER A 308 -30.47 -13.98 20.56
#